data_bec5916db7bd0ef7b1a82281f58a7b1d
#
_entry.id   bec5916db7bd0ef7b1a82281f58a7b1d
#
_cell.length_a   1.000
_cell.length_b   1.000
_cell.length_c   1.000
_cell.angle_alpha   90.00
_cell.angle_beta   90.00
_cell.angle_gamma   90.00
#
_symmetry.space_group_name_H-M   'P 1'
#
loop_
_entity.id
_entity.type
_entity.pdbx_description
1 polymer ?
#
loop_
_entity_poly.entity_id
_entity_poly.type
_entity_poly.pdbx_seq_one_letter_code
_entity_poly.pdbx_strand_id
1 'polypeptide(L)'
;MKTMAKISALVLTGALLTACGNKEQKTEANMNENPAKEKVEVKAVEGRKNFTDKAVITPLPAIMIATWDENENPDVMMAAWGGQCGPKHICFNLSPHKTTENLKLKKAFTISFATKDDIVQSDYFGIVSANDVPDKVKKAGFTISKSPNVDAPIINEYKLTLECRAIEIAETSLNEMRVVGEIVNMSADESILDEEGNIDLGKLQPVIFDSAKNEYRVVGEKVGTAWGSGKAIQEREVK
;
A
#
# COMPACT_ATOMS: atom_id res chain seq x y z
N MET A 1 2.59 71.04 12.27
CA MET A 1 3.82 71.69 12.65
C MET A 1 4.93 70.68 12.53
N LYS A 2 5.73 70.81 11.49
CA LYS A 2 7.16 71.11 11.46
C LYS A 2 7.99 70.05 12.27
N THR A 3 9.01 69.33 11.80
CA THR A 3 10.05 69.75 10.89
C THR A 3 10.87 68.53 10.42
N MET A 4 11.29 68.56 9.18
CA MET A 4 12.31 67.69 8.55
C MET A 4 13.73 67.99 9.12
N ALA A 5 14.61 66.98 9.11
CA ALA A 5 16.06 67.23 8.94
C ALA A 5 16.70 66.09 8.18
N LYS A 6 17.26 66.42 7.04
CA LYS A 6 18.25 65.68 6.24
C LYS A 6 19.63 65.97 6.78
N ILE A 7 20.61 65.15 6.37
CA ILE A 7 22.06 65.42 6.10
C ILE A 7 22.86 64.14 6.44
N SER A 8 23.82 63.63 5.74
CA SER A 8 24.52 63.78 4.49
C SER A 8 25.60 62.69 4.47
N ALA A 9 25.99 62.31 3.30
CA ALA A 9 27.01 61.29 2.97
C ALA A 9 28.42 61.67 3.46
N LEU A 10 29.23 60.62 3.69
CA LEU A 10 30.71 60.73 3.55
C LEU A 10 31.25 59.46 2.90
N VAL A 11 31.87 59.69 1.74
CA VAL A 11 32.68 58.76 0.96
C VAL A 11 34.07 58.73 1.55
N LEU A 12 34.68 57.56 1.75
CA LEU A 12 36.17 57.41 1.78
C LEU A 12 36.55 56.09 1.10
N THR A 13 37.40 56.27 0.12
CA THR A 13 38.13 55.33 -0.71
C THR A 13 39.24 54.61 0.06
N GLY A 14 39.51 53.36 -0.33
CA GLY A 14 40.89 52.88 -0.27
C GLY A 14 41.11 51.41 -0.02
N ALA A 15 41.75 50.82 -1.01
CA ALA A 15 42.73 49.73 -0.99
C ALA A 15 42.27 48.31 -1.31
N LEU A 16 42.73 47.90 -2.50
CA LEU A 16 42.89 46.51 -2.96
C LEU A 16 43.68 45.63 -2.00
N LEU A 17 43.22 44.43 -1.75
CA LEU A 17 44.07 43.27 -1.47
C LEU A 17 43.49 42.06 -2.17
N THR A 18 44.20 41.54 -3.13
CA THR A 18 44.00 40.27 -3.81
C THR A 18 44.22 39.11 -2.86
N ALA A 19 43.20 38.24 -2.71
CA ALA A 19 43.38 36.91 -2.18
C ALA A 19 42.60 35.93 -3.04
N CYS A 20 43.33 35.00 -3.64
CA CYS A 20 42.76 33.82 -4.31
C CYS A 20 41.91 33.03 -3.34
N GLY A 21 40.64 32.88 -3.64
CA GLY A 21 39.71 32.00 -2.94
C GLY A 21 38.96 31.13 -3.94
N ASN A 22 39.15 29.84 -3.79
CA ASN A 22 38.49 28.79 -4.56
C ASN A 22 36.99 29.04 -4.74
N LYS A 23 36.55 29.07 -5.99
CA LYS A 23 35.13 28.91 -6.34
C LYS A 23 34.77 27.45 -6.11
N GLU A 24 34.14 27.15 -4.99
CA GLU A 24 33.29 25.97 -4.89
C GLU A 24 32.10 26.15 -5.85
N GLN A 25 32.17 25.46 -6.98
CA GLN A 25 31.00 25.25 -7.85
C GLN A 25 30.03 24.35 -7.05
N LYS A 26 29.01 24.97 -6.48
CA LYS A 26 27.79 24.25 -6.14
C LYS A 26 27.15 23.79 -7.46
N THR A 27 27.35 22.55 -7.81
CA THR A 27 26.52 21.84 -8.80
C THR A 27 25.14 21.67 -8.17
N GLU A 28 24.24 22.59 -8.48
CA GLU A 28 22.81 22.35 -8.35
C GLU A 28 22.47 21.20 -9.30
N ALA A 29 22.31 20.01 -8.73
CA ALA A 29 21.76 18.87 -9.45
C ALA A 29 20.33 19.22 -9.84
N ASN A 30 20.13 19.47 -11.11
CA ASN A 30 18.83 19.70 -11.72
C ASN A 30 18.06 18.38 -11.74
N MET A 31 17.30 18.10 -10.65
CA MET A 31 16.49 16.87 -10.48
C MET A 31 15.15 16.96 -11.19
N ASN A 32 15.09 17.57 -12.37
CA ASN A 32 13.85 17.71 -13.14
C ASN A 32 13.99 17.32 -14.62
N GLU A 33 14.81 16.33 -14.92
CA GLU A 33 14.70 15.62 -16.20
C GLU A 33 14.04 14.27 -15.93
N ASN A 34 12.72 14.22 -16.13
CA ASN A 34 12.00 12.96 -16.33
C ASN A 34 12.66 12.29 -17.55
N PRO A 35 13.40 11.16 -17.38
CA PRO A 35 14.08 10.56 -18.51
C PRO A 35 13.02 10.26 -19.56
N ALA A 36 13.18 10.85 -20.74
CA ALA A 36 12.29 10.62 -21.87
C ALA A 36 12.08 9.10 -21.96
N LYS A 37 10.82 8.66 -21.77
CA LYS A 37 10.48 7.23 -21.83
C LYS A 37 10.90 6.74 -23.19
N GLU A 38 12.04 6.06 -23.25
CA GLU A 38 12.51 5.39 -24.45
C GLU A 38 11.39 4.46 -24.89
N LYS A 39 10.85 4.69 -26.10
CA LYS A 39 9.77 3.84 -26.62
C LYS A 39 10.37 2.48 -26.91
N VAL A 40 10.13 1.53 -26.03
CA VAL A 40 10.50 0.14 -26.23
C VAL A 40 9.70 -0.39 -27.45
N GLU A 41 10.40 -0.82 -28.49
CA GLU A 41 9.77 -1.48 -29.63
C GLU A 41 9.29 -2.87 -29.21
N VAL A 42 7.98 -3.05 -29.16
CA VAL A 42 7.36 -4.32 -28.76
C VAL A 42 7.16 -5.19 -30.01
N LYS A 43 7.89 -6.30 -30.09
CA LYS A 43 7.76 -7.26 -31.18
C LYS A 43 6.57 -8.20 -30.95
N ALA A 44 5.85 -8.49 -32.04
CA ALA A 44 4.76 -9.46 -32.00
C ALA A 44 5.30 -10.89 -31.83
N VAL A 45 4.56 -11.71 -31.07
CA VAL A 45 4.80 -13.15 -30.94
C VAL A 45 3.63 -13.87 -31.61
N GLU A 46 3.92 -14.81 -32.46
CA GLU A 46 2.91 -15.56 -33.20
C GLU A 46 1.90 -16.23 -32.26
N GLY A 47 0.60 -16.11 -32.56
CA GLY A 47 -0.47 -16.65 -31.74
C GLY A 47 -0.73 -15.89 -30.45
N ARG A 48 -0.08 -14.73 -30.21
CA ARG A 48 -0.26 -13.90 -29.03
C ARG A 48 -0.67 -12.49 -29.39
N LYS A 49 -1.53 -11.89 -28.56
CA LYS A 49 -1.87 -10.46 -28.63
C LYS A 49 -1.02 -9.68 -27.63
N ASN A 50 -0.34 -8.64 -28.11
CA ASN A 50 0.37 -7.71 -27.23
C ASN A 50 -0.58 -6.68 -26.60
N PHE A 51 -0.33 -6.34 -25.36
CA PHE A 51 -1.01 -5.28 -24.62
C PHE A 51 0.05 -4.27 -24.20
N THR A 52 -0.02 -3.05 -24.73
CA THR A 52 0.97 -1.98 -24.51
C THR A 52 0.49 -0.92 -23.54
N ASP A 53 -0.82 -0.82 -23.35
CA ASP A 53 -1.48 0.27 -22.60
C ASP A 53 -1.66 -0.07 -21.12
N LYS A 54 -1.77 -1.35 -20.78
CA LYS A 54 -1.87 -1.81 -19.40
C LYS A 54 -1.28 -3.21 -19.22
N ALA A 55 -0.73 -3.43 -18.04
CA ALA A 55 -0.38 -4.77 -17.57
C ALA A 55 -1.48 -5.26 -16.61
N VAL A 56 -1.75 -6.58 -16.68
CA VAL A 56 -2.63 -7.27 -15.75
C VAL A 56 -1.80 -8.31 -15.02
N ILE A 57 -1.70 -8.14 -13.70
CA ILE A 57 -1.13 -9.16 -12.81
C ILE A 57 -2.29 -9.72 -11.99
N THR A 58 -2.50 -11.00 -12.07
CA THR A 58 -3.60 -11.67 -11.36
C THR A 58 -3.11 -13.00 -10.76
N PRO A 59 -3.63 -13.43 -9.63
CA PRO A 59 -4.64 -12.74 -8.82
C PRO A 59 -4.04 -11.59 -7.98
N LEU A 60 -4.79 -10.49 -7.81
CA LEU A 60 -4.50 -9.47 -6.83
C LEU A 60 -5.38 -9.70 -5.59
N PRO A 61 -4.85 -9.63 -4.37
CA PRO A 61 -5.67 -9.78 -3.18
C PRO A 61 -6.58 -8.55 -3.02
N ALA A 62 -7.75 -8.73 -2.42
CA ALA A 62 -8.58 -7.64 -1.92
C ALA A 62 -8.33 -7.52 -0.41
N ILE A 63 -7.36 -6.68 -0.03
CA ILE A 63 -6.98 -6.47 1.37
C ILE A 63 -7.67 -5.24 1.94
N MET A 64 -8.11 -5.36 3.19
CA MET A 64 -8.74 -4.29 3.96
C MET A 64 -7.73 -3.74 4.95
N ILE A 65 -7.30 -2.50 4.77
CA ILE A 65 -6.32 -1.83 5.63
C ILE A 65 -7.08 -0.93 6.60
N ALA A 66 -6.95 -1.19 7.91
CA ALA A 66 -7.60 -0.38 8.93
C ALA A 66 -6.56 0.34 9.81
N THR A 67 -6.85 1.61 10.11
CA THR A 67 -5.96 2.53 10.85
C THR A 67 -6.76 3.45 11.76
N TRP A 68 -6.13 3.97 12.83
CA TRP A 68 -6.66 5.11 13.61
C TRP A 68 -6.15 6.44 13.06
N ASP A 69 -6.98 7.47 13.09
CA ASP A 69 -6.53 8.85 12.93
C ASP A 69 -5.98 9.44 14.23
N GLU A 70 -5.67 10.74 14.26
CA GLU A 70 -5.20 11.46 15.45
C GLU A 70 -6.21 11.51 16.60
N ASN A 71 -7.49 11.36 16.30
CA ASN A 71 -8.60 11.41 17.27
C ASN A 71 -9.16 10.02 17.61
N GLU A 72 -8.44 8.95 17.23
CA GLU A 72 -8.88 7.55 17.38
C GLU A 72 -10.20 7.24 16.60
N ASN A 73 -10.49 7.98 15.53
CA ASN A 73 -11.53 7.58 14.58
C ASN A 73 -10.97 6.52 13.62
N PRO A 74 -11.74 5.48 13.32
CA PRO A 74 -11.28 4.41 12.46
C PRO A 74 -11.40 4.81 10.99
N ASP A 75 -10.40 4.46 10.21
CA ASP A 75 -10.45 4.44 8.74
C ASP A 75 -10.18 3.04 8.25
N VAL A 76 -10.92 2.60 7.25
CA VAL A 76 -10.74 1.32 6.55
C VAL A 76 -10.76 1.58 5.06
N MET A 77 -9.78 1.05 4.33
CA MET A 77 -9.77 1.10 2.86
C MET A 77 -9.53 -0.28 2.28
N MET A 78 -10.06 -0.50 1.07
CA MET A 78 -9.68 -1.66 0.25
C MET A 78 -8.48 -1.31 -0.62
N ALA A 79 -7.50 -2.21 -0.67
CA ALA A 79 -6.34 -2.12 -1.53
C ALA A 79 -6.06 -3.46 -2.22
N ALA A 80 -5.43 -3.40 -3.41
CA ALA A 80 -5.10 -4.59 -4.19
C ALA A 80 -3.61 -4.67 -4.59
N TRP A 81 -2.89 -3.54 -4.56
CA TRP A 81 -1.47 -3.50 -4.95
C TRP A 81 -0.56 -3.82 -3.78
N GLY A 82 -0.58 -5.10 -3.34
CA GLY A 82 0.22 -5.57 -2.23
C GLY A 82 0.14 -7.07 -2.03
N GLY A 83 0.84 -7.55 -1.02
CA GLY A 83 0.85 -8.96 -0.64
C GLY A 83 1.97 -9.29 0.34
N GLN A 84 2.06 -10.56 0.68
CA GLN A 84 3.12 -11.06 1.56
C GLN A 84 4.48 -10.95 0.85
N CYS A 85 5.46 -10.32 1.49
CA CYS A 85 6.81 -10.13 0.97
C CYS A 85 7.90 -10.77 1.83
N GLY A 86 7.51 -11.58 2.81
CA GLY A 86 8.38 -12.37 3.68
C GLY A 86 7.55 -13.22 4.63
N PRO A 87 8.17 -14.11 5.43
CA PRO A 87 7.43 -15.00 6.33
C PRO A 87 6.50 -14.28 7.32
N LYS A 88 6.90 -13.07 7.75
CA LYS A 88 6.16 -12.20 8.67
C LYS A 88 6.11 -10.75 8.15
N HIS A 89 6.12 -10.55 6.84
CA HIS A 89 6.10 -9.21 6.27
C HIS A 89 5.06 -9.10 5.17
N ILE A 90 4.39 -7.95 5.14
CA ILE A 90 3.50 -7.55 4.08
C ILE A 90 4.01 -6.25 3.45
N CYS A 91 3.88 -6.09 2.15
CA CYS A 91 4.16 -4.84 1.48
C CYS A 91 3.03 -4.43 0.55
N PHE A 92 2.80 -3.13 0.42
CA PHE A 92 1.80 -2.57 -0.49
C PHE A 92 2.14 -1.14 -0.87
N ASN A 93 1.58 -0.70 -2.00
CA ASN A 93 1.66 0.67 -2.45
C ASN A 93 0.27 1.32 -2.40
N LEU A 94 0.22 2.56 -1.94
CA LEU A 94 -1.00 3.36 -1.84
C LEU A 94 -0.78 4.73 -2.46
N SER A 95 -1.76 5.22 -3.22
CA SER A 95 -1.87 6.65 -3.54
C SER A 95 -2.21 7.45 -2.27
N PRO A 96 -2.06 8.78 -2.26
CA PRO A 96 -2.43 9.61 -1.12
C PRO A 96 -3.92 9.45 -0.74
N HIS A 97 -4.16 9.02 0.51
CA HIS A 97 -5.48 8.79 1.10
C HIS A 97 -5.45 9.10 2.60
N LYS A 98 -6.61 9.14 3.27
CA LYS A 98 -6.68 9.22 4.73
C LYS A 98 -5.83 8.13 5.42
N THR A 99 -5.88 6.91 4.89
CA THR A 99 -5.09 5.79 5.40
C THR A 99 -3.58 6.06 5.33
N THR A 100 -3.06 6.73 4.28
CA THR A 100 -1.62 7.05 4.19
C THR A 100 -1.20 8.09 5.22
N GLU A 101 -2.07 9.05 5.53
CA GLU A 101 -1.84 10.03 6.61
C GLU A 101 -1.79 9.33 7.97
N ASN A 102 -2.76 8.46 8.23
CA ASN A 102 -2.84 7.68 9.45
C ASN A 102 -1.63 6.74 9.64
N LEU A 103 -1.18 6.09 8.57
CA LEU A 103 0.02 5.23 8.58
C LEU A 103 1.29 6.01 8.93
N LYS A 104 1.46 7.22 8.38
CA LYS A 104 2.58 8.10 8.73
C LYS A 104 2.55 8.50 10.22
N LEU A 105 1.35 8.71 10.76
CA LEU A 105 1.12 9.12 12.14
C LEU A 105 1.31 7.96 13.13
N LYS A 106 0.56 6.89 12.95
CA LYS A 106 0.44 5.78 13.92
C LYS A 106 1.47 4.69 13.72
N LYS A 107 1.96 4.50 12.50
CA LYS A 107 2.89 3.42 12.12
C LYS A 107 2.38 2.02 12.51
N ALA A 108 1.09 1.87 12.64
CA ALA A 108 0.38 0.66 13.00
C ALA A 108 -0.89 0.54 12.18
N PHE A 109 -1.26 -0.68 11.82
CA PHE A 109 -2.44 -0.98 11.02
C PHE A 109 -2.85 -2.43 11.18
N THR A 110 -4.08 -2.75 10.80
CA THR A 110 -4.50 -4.13 10.59
C THR A 110 -4.76 -4.41 9.12
N ILE A 111 -4.57 -5.65 8.72
CA ILE A 111 -4.97 -6.16 7.42
C ILE A 111 -6.00 -7.25 7.64
N SER A 112 -7.13 -7.13 6.96
CA SER A 112 -8.11 -8.20 6.83
C SER A 112 -8.34 -8.52 5.35
N PHE A 113 -9.13 -9.51 5.05
CA PHE A 113 -9.39 -9.95 3.69
C PHE A 113 -10.88 -9.88 3.40
N ALA A 114 -11.24 -9.17 2.32
CA ALA A 114 -12.61 -9.17 1.83
C ALA A 114 -13.02 -10.57 1.42
N THR A 115 -14.23 -10.96 1.76
CA THR A 115 -14.81 -12.26 1.47
C THR A 115 -16.05 -12.14 0.58
N LYS A 116 -16.55 -13.26 0.12
CA LYS A 116 -17.79 -13.32 -0.64
C LYS A 116 -18.96 -12.69 0.11
N ASP A 117 -19.00 -12.85 1.45
CA ASP A 117 -20.16 -12.47 2.26
C ASP A 117 -20.18 -10.96 2.59
N ASP A 118 -19.01 -10.30 2.59
CA ASP A 118 -18.85 -8.89 2.97
C ASP A 118 -18.40 -7.97 1.81
N ILE A 119 -18.45 -8.46 0.58
CA ILE A 119 -17.91 -7.73 -0.58
C ILE A 119 -18.56 -6.36 -0.79
N VAL A 120 -19.84 -6.20 -0.47
CA VAL A 120 -20.55 -4.92 -0.63
C VAL A 120 -19.98 -3.85 0.32
N GLN A 121 -19.78 -4.21 1.58
CA GLN A 121 -19.20 -3.35 2.58
C GLN A 121 -17.72 -3.06 2.29
N SER A 122 -17.00 -4.09 1.87
CA SER A 122 -15.59 -3.99 1.52
C SER A 122 -15.35 -3.08 0.32
N ASP A 123 -16.15 -3.19 -0.74
CA ASP A 123 -16.11 -2.29 -1.90
C ASP A 123 -16.49 -0.86 -1.51
N TYR A 124 -17.50 -0.67 -0.66
CA TYR A 124 -17.87 0.63 -0.12
C TYR A 124 -16.69 1.32 0.58
N PHE A 125 -15.89 0.59 1.36
CA PHE A 125 -14.67 1.13 1.97
C PHE A 125 -13.59 1.51 0.95
N GLY A 126 -13.60 0.91 -0.23
CA GLY A 126 -12.70 1.24 -1.32
C GLY A 126 -13.08 2.52 -2.09
N ILE A 127 -14.38 2.84 -2.16
CA ILE A 127 -14.88 3.98 -2.95
C ILE A 127 -15.17 5.23 -2.11
N VAL A 128 -15.17 5.14 -0.78
CA VAL A 128 -15.51 6.25 0.13
C VAL A 128 -14.33 6.59 1.05
N SER A 129 -13.90 7.84 1.03
CA SER A 129 -12.87 8.35 1.95
C SER A 129 -13.45 8.67 3.32
N ALA A 130 -12.71 8.36 4.39
CA ALA A 130 -13.06 8.81 5.75
C ALA A 130 -12.90 10.34 5.93
N ASN A 131 -12.20 11.03 5.02
CA ASN A 131 -12.18 12.50 4.98
C ASN A 131 -13.58 13.06 4.65
N ASP A 132 -14.37 12.36 3.83
CA ASP A 132 -15.69 12.79 3.40
C ASP A 132 -16.79 12.18 4.28
N VAL A 133 -16.61 10.93 4.73
CA VAL A 133 -17.55 10.18 5.56
C VAL A 133 -16.81 9.55 6.74
N PRO A 134 -16.58 10.32 7.83
CA PRO A 134 -15.81 9.84 8.99
C PRO A 134 -16.41 8.62 9.69
N ASP A 135 -17.72 8.44 9.61
CA ASP A 135 -18.46 7.33 10.21
C ASP A 135 -18.73 6.16 9.24
N LYS A 136 -17.95 6.06 8.14
CA LYS A 136 -18.19 5.06 7.08
C LYS A 136 -18.24 3.62 7.59
N VAL A 137 -17.45 3.26 8.62
CA VAL A 137 -17.46 1.91 9.20
C VAL A 137 -18.81 1.60 9.85
N LYS A 138 -19.31 2.52 10.67
CA LYS A 138 -20.63 2.41 11.29
C LYS A 138 -21.75 2.40 10.25
N LYS A 139 -21.62 3.24 9.21
CA LYS A 139 -22.59 3.32 8.12
C LYS A 139 -22.66 2.03 7.30
N ALA A 140 -21.55 1.30 7.18
CA ALA A 140 -21.52 -0.03 6.57
C ALA A 140 -22.12 -1.13 7.48
N GLY A 141 -22.47 -0.81 8.71
CA GLY A 141 -23.00 -1.76 9.69
C GLY A 141 -21.92 -2.58 10.39
N PHE A 142 -20.65 -2.17 10.29
CA PHE A 142 -19.51 -2.87 10.88
C PHE A 142 -19.15 -2.29 12.24
N THR A 143 -18.53 -3.12 13.08
CA THR A 143 -18.12 -2.79 14.44
C THR A 143 -16.60 -2.90 14.59
N ILE A 144 -16.07 -2.29 15.64
CA ILE A 144 -14.63 -2.11 15.82
C ILE A 144 -14.23 -2.52 17.21
N SER A 145 -13.09 -3.19 17.32
CA SER A 145 -12.35 -3.40 18.55
C SER A 145 -10.94 -2.79 18.43
N LYS A 146 -10.34 -2.45 19.55
CA LYS A 146 -8.93 -2.03 19.59
C LYS A 146 -8.04 -3.26 19.56
N SER A 147 -7.01 -3.27 18.70
CA SER A 147 -6.03 -4.33 18.72
C SER A 147 -5.28 -4.35 20.06
N PRO A 148 -5.08 -5.54 20.65
CA PRO A 148 -4.28 -5.67 21.87
C PRO A 148 -2.76 -5.61 21.59
N ASN A 149 -2.31 -5.76 20.33
CA ASN A 149 -0.91 -5.92 19.99
C ASN A 149 -0.30 -4.70 19.25
N VAL A 150 -1.13 -3.87 18.60
CA VAL A 150 -0.71 -2.68 17.86
C VAL A 150 -1.71 -1.54 18.02
N ASP A 151 -1.31 -0.29 17.82
CA ASP A 151 -2.22 0.88 17.89
C ASP A 151 -3.05 1.02 16.61
N ALA A 152 -3.93 0.03 16.36
CA ALA A 152 -4.79 -0.03 15.18
C ALA A 152 -6.16 -0.65 15.50
N PRO A 153 -7.22 -0.35 14.72
CA PRO A 153 -8.53 -0.97 14.88
C PRO A 153 -8.56 -2.38 14.27
N ILE A 154 -9.32 -3.28 14.89
CA ILE A 154 -9.78 -4.54 14.32
C ILE A 154 -11.22 -4.34 13.88
N ILE A 155 -11.53 -4.72 12.65
CA ILE A 155 -12.90 -4.76 12.13
C ILE A 155 -13.45 -6.15 12.45
N ASN A 156 -14.46 -6.22 13.32
CA ASN A 156 -14.89 -7.48 13.93
C ASN A 156 -15.56 -8.46 12.96
N GLU A 157 -16.11 -7.97 11.87
CA GLU A 157 -16.82 -8.79 10.87
C GLU A 157 -15.87 -9.55 9.93
N TYR A 158 -14.60 -9.13 9.83
CA TYR A 158 -13.62 -9.89 9.06
C TYR A 158 -13.05 -11.07 9.84
N LYS A 159 -13.13 -12.25 9.25
CA LYS A 159 -12.77 -13.53 9.90
C LYS A 159 -11.27 -13.78 10.05
N LEU A 160 -10.44 -13.05 9.32
CA LEU A 160 -8.98 -13.18 9.36
C LEU A 160 -8.36 -11.78 9.43
N THR A 161 -7.57 -11.54 10.47
CA THR A 161 -6.92 -10.25 10.72
C THR A 161 -5.45 -10.43 11.05
N LEU A 162 -4.60 -9.63 10.38
CA LEU A 162 -3.20 -9.47 10.68
C LEU A 162 -3.00 -8.12 11.38
N GLU A 163 -2.34 -8.13 12.53
CA GLU A 163 -1.98 -6.94 13.29
C GLU A 163 -0.54 -6.56 12.94
N CYS A 164 -0.32 -5.37 12.39
CA CYS A 164 0.91 -5.01 11.74
C CYS A 164 1.51 -3.71 12.28
N ARG A 165 2.85 -3.65 12.25
CA ARG A 165 3.62 -2.44 12.51
C ARG A 165 4.37 -2.05 11.24
N ALA A 166 4.23 -0.79 10.80
CA ALA A 166 4.99 -0.30 9.66
C ALA A 166 6.47 -0.17 10.04
N ILE A 167 7.33 -0.88 9.33
CA ILE A 167 8.79 -0.85 9.50
C ILE A 167 9.48 0.00 8.43
N GLU A 168 8.82 0.22 7.31
CA GLU A 168 9.25 1.13 6.24
C GLU A 168 8.03 1.86 5.68
N ILE A 169 8.16 3.17 5.54
CA ILE A 169 7.20 4.03 4.82
C ILE A 169 8.04 4.94 3.93
N ALA A 170 7.94 4.78 2.61
CA ALA A 170 8.72 5.53 1.64
C ALA A 170 7.83 6.09 0.52
N GLU A 171 8.10 7.32 0.11
CA GLU A 171 7.47 7.90 -1.09
C GLU A 171 8.16 7.35 -2.34
N THR A 172 7.37 6.96 -3.33
CA THR A 172 7.88 6.46 -4.61
C THR A 172 7.94 7.57 -5.65
N SER A 173 8.69 7.35 -6.73
CA SER A 173 8.73 8.29 -7.88
C SER A 173 7.39 8.42 -8.61
N LEU A 174 6.41 7.59 -8.30
CA LEU A 174 5.06 7.61 -8.88
C LEU A 174 4.07 8.42 -8.03
N ASN A 175 4.54 9.18 -7.04
CA ASN A 175 3.69 9.88 -6.06
C ASN A 175 2.78 8.92 -5.28
N GLU A 176 3.28 7.72 -5.00
CA GLU A 176 2.66 6.71 -4.16
C GLU A 176 3.47 6.52 -2.89
N MET A 177 2.84 5.98 -1.87
CA MET A 177 3.50 5.56 -0.65
C MET A 177 3.67 4.04 -0.64
N ARG A 178 4.91 3.58 -0.56
CA ARG A 178 5.24 2.19 -0.29
C ARG A 178 5.32 1.95 1.20
N VAL A 179 4.64 0.92 1.67
CA VAL A 179 4.66 0.48 3.06
C VAL A 179 5.17 -0.95 3.14
N VAL A 180 6.11 -1.20 4.05
CA VAL A 180 6.46 -2.55 4.50
C VAL A 180 6.06 -2.67 5.96
N GLY A 181 5.26 -3.68 6.27
CA GLY A 181 4.78 -3.97 7.62
C GLY A 181 5.29 -5.30 8.14
N GLU A 182 5.71 -5.32 9.42
CA GLU A 182 5.92 -6.54 10.17
C GLU A 182 4.57 -7.04 10.69
N ILE A 183 4.24 -8.32 10.44
CA ILE A 183 3.06 -8.99 11.00
C ILE A 183 3.41 -9.43 12.42
N VAL A 184 2.89 -8.70 13.40
CA VAL A 184 3.12 -8.94 14.83
C VAL A 184 2.27 -10.11 15.31
N ASN A 185 1.02 -10.18 14.86
CA ASN A 185 0.05 -11.22 15.19
C ASN A 185 -0.89 -11.49 14.01
N MET A 186 -1.41 -12.69 13.96
CA MET A 186 -2.49 -13.08 13.05
C MET A 186 -3.54 -13.82 13.87
N SER A 187 -4.79 -13.39 13.77
CA SER A 187 -5.94 -14.03 14.43
C SER A 187 -7.00 -14.42 13.39
N ALA A 188 -7.63 -15.56 13.62
CA ALA A 188 -8.66 -16.10 12.77
C ALA A 188 -9.88 -16.51 13.59
N ASP A 189 -11.07 -16.31 13.05
CA ASP A 189 -12.30 -16.87 13.59
C ASP A 189 -12.25 -18.40 13.47
N GLU A 190 -12.71 -19.13 14.50
CA GLU A 190 -12.69 -20.59 14.52
C GLU A 190 -13.50 -21.22 13.35
N SER A 191 -14.51 -20.52 12.84
CA SER A 191 -15.36 -20.98 11.74
C SER A 191 -14.60 -21.17 10.41
N ILE A 192 -13.42 -20.55 10.25
CA ILE A 192 -12.59 -20.70 9.05
C ILE A 192 -11.42 -21.67 9.23
N LEU A 193 -11.35 -22.37 10.35
CA LEU A 193 -10.31 -23.37 10.60
C LEU A 193 -10.73 -24.76 10.15
N ASP A 194 -9.77 -25.54 9.67
CA ASP A 194 -9.94 -26.97 9.43
C ASP A 194 -9.85 -27.78 10.75
N GLU A 195 -9.92 -29.12 10.67
CA GLU A 195 -9.89 -30.02 11.84
C GLU A 195 -8.51 -30.01 12.54
N GLU A 196 -7.45 -29.64 11.83
CA GLU A 196 -6.09 -29.51 12.36
C GLU A 196 -5.81 -28.09 12.91
N GLY A 197 -6.77 -27.16 12.82
CA GLY A 197 -6.64 -25.76 13.28
C GLY A 197 -5.92 -24.85 12.29
N ASN A 198 -5.78 -25.22 11.03
CA ASN A 198 -5.23 -24.38 9.97
C ASN A 198 -6.34 -23.55 9.29
N ILE A 199 -5.96 -22.42 8.71
CA ILE A 199 -6.89 -21.59 7.92
C ILE A 199 -7.30 -22.35 6.66
N ASP A 200 -8.60 -22.56 6.49
CA ASP A 200 -9.20 -23.17 5.31
C ASP A 200 -9.73 -22.07 4.37
N LEU A 201 -9.11 -21.92 3.20
CA LEU A 201 -9.54 -20.92 2.19
C LEU A 201 -10.93 -21.22 1.62
N GLY A 202 -11.37 -22.48 1.62
CA GLY A 202 -12.72 -22.87 1.21
C GLY A 202 -13.79 -22.39 2.19
N LYS A 203 -13.46 -22.33 3.50
CA LYS A 203 -14.32 -21.78 4.55
C LYS A 203 -14.23 -20.25 4.60
N LEU A 204 -13.04 -19.66 4.44
CA LEU A 204 -12.85 -18.21 4.42
C LEU A 204 -13.49 -17.57 3.19
N GLN A 205 -13.42 -18.21 2.03
CA GLN A 205 -13.91 -17.69 0.73
C GLN A 205 -13.41 -16.27 0.41
N PRO A 206 -12.09 -16.02 0.47
CA PRO A 206 -11.56 -14.69 0.20
C PRO A 206 -11.76 -14.34 -1.27
N VAL A 207 -11.92 -13.05 -1.55
CA VAL A 207 -12.04 -12.57 -2.93
C VAL A 207 -10.71 -12.01 -3.43
N ILE A 208 -10.51 -12.11 -4.73
CA ILE A 208 -9.44 -11.47 -5.47
C ILE A 208 -10.00 -10.35 -6.34
N PHE A 209 -9.19 -9.35 -6.63
CA PHE A 209 -9.48 -8.31 -7.60
C PHE A 209 -8.95 -8.70 -8.98
N ASP A 210 -9.85 -8.85 -9.94
CA ASP A 210 -9.53 -9.04 -11.37
C ASP A 210 -9.38 -7.67 -12.05
N SER A 211 -8.16 -7.17 -12.13
CA SER A 211 -7.86 -5.85 -12.71
C SER A 211 -8.08 -5.79 -14.23
N ALA A 212 -8.27 -6.93 -14.91
CA ALA A 212 -8.58 -6.95 -16.34
C ALA A 212 -10.01 -6.47 -16.61
N LYS A 213 -10.93 -6.78 -15.71
CA LYS A 213 -12.37 -6.52 -15.87
C LYS A 213 -12.94 -5.61 -14.79
N ASN A 214 -12.16 -5.25 -13.77
CA ASN A 214 -12.62 -4.55 -12.56
C ASN A 214 -13.73 -5.33 -11.85
N GLU A 215 -13.49 -6.61 -11.58
CA GLU A 215 -14.42 -7.52 -10.94
C GLU A 215 -13.77 -8.15 -9.70
N TYR A 216 -14.61 -8.60 -8.76
CA TYR A 216 -14.18 -9.45 -7.66
C TYR A 216 -14.52 -10.90 -7.96
N ARG A 217 -13.62 -11.83 -7.63
CA ARG A 217 -13.81 -13.28 -7.82
C ARG A 217 -13.40 -14.02 -6.57
N VAL A 218 -14.18 -15.03 -6.21
CA VAL A 218 -13.80 -15.94 -5.10
C VAL A 218 -12.65 -16.82 -5.55
N VAL A 219 -11.72 -17.13 -4.63
CA VAL A 219 -10.70 -18.16 -4.84
C VAL A 219 -11.38 -19.51 -5.07
N GLY A 220 -10.99 -20.20 -6.14
CA GLY A 220 -11.61 -21.45 -6.58
C GLY A 220 -11.19 -22.68 -5.75
N GLU A 221 -11.50 -23.85 -6.28
CA GLU A 221 -11.20 -25.14 -5.65
C GLU A 221 -9.71 -25.47 -5.60
N LYS A 222 -9.33 -26.35 -4.69
CA LYS A 222 -7.96 -26.91 -4.61
C LYS A 222 -7.70 -27.78 -5.84
N VAL A 223 -6.70 -27.41 -6.64
CA VAL A 223 -6.32 -28.12 -7.88
C VAL A 223 -5.02 -28.95 -7.75
N GLY A 224 -4.34 -28.87 -6.60
CA GLY A 224 -3.10 -29.60 -6.40
C GLY A 224 -2.47 -29.36 -5.04
N THR A 225 -1.34 -30.02 -4.81
CA THR A 225 -0.52 -29.86 -3.60
C THR A 225 0.80 -29.20 -3.98
N ALA A 226 1.13 -28.08 -3.33
CA ALA A 226 2.41 -27.41 -3.53
C ALA A 226 3.58 -28.36 -3.21
N TRP A 227 4.64 -28.28 -4.01
CA TRP A 227 5.84 -29.14 -3.94
C TRP A 227 5.56 -30.65 -4.06
N GLY A 228 4.31 -31.05 -4.29
CA GLY A 228 3.88 -32.43 -4.44
C GLY A 228 3.41 -32.76 -5.86
N SER A 229 2.57 -31.92 -6.45
CA SER A 229 1.95 -32.20 -7.76
C SER A 229 2.96 -32.38 -8.90
N GLY A 230 4.12 -31.72 -8.82
CA GLY A 230 5.18 -31.83 -9.84
C GLY A 230 6.04 -33.09 -9.77
N LYS A 231 5.96 -33.88 -8.70
CA LYS A 231 6.81 -35.09 -8.51
C LYS A 231 6.65 -36.11 -9.62
N ALA A 232 5.44 -36.25 -10.16
CA ALA A 232 5.18 -37.17 -11.28
C ALA A 232 6.00 -36.84 -12.56
N ILE A 233 6.48 -35.60 -12.73
CA ILE A 233 7.36 -35.22 -13.83
C ILE A 233 8.82 -35.46 -13.45
N GLN A 234 9.19 -35.19 -12.21
CA GLN A 234 10.55 -35.45 -11.69
C GLN A 234 10.94 -36.91 -11.75
N GLU A 235 9.98 -37.84 -11.53
CA GLU A 235 10.16 -39.30 -11.55
C GLU A 235 10.13 -39.90 -12.97
N ARG A 236 9.84 -39.08 -14.02
CA ARG A 236 9.91 -39.57 -15.39
C ARG A 236 11.36 -39.65 -15.85
N GLU A 237 11.80 -40.87 -16.20
CA GLU A 237 13.04 -41.04 -16.96
C GLU A 237 12.91 -40.29 -18.30
N VAL A 238 13.87 -39.40 -18.57
CA VAL A 238 13.99 -38.74 -19.87
C VAL A 238 14.50 -39.81 -20.82
N LYS A 239 13.60 -40.38 -21.64
CA LYS A 239 13.95 -41.32 -22.71
C LYS A 239 14.56 -40.60 -23.89
#